data_75d67555b69c4578f22ef8c3d7f65106
#
_entry.id   75d67555b69c4578f22ef8c3d7f65106
#
_cell.length_a   1.000
_cell.length_b   1.000
_cell.length_c   1.000
_cell.angle_alpha   90.00
_cell.angle_beta   90.00
_cell.angle_gamma   90.00
#
_symmetry.space_group_name_H-M   'P 1'
#
loop_
_entity.id
_entity.type
_entity.pdbx_description
1 polymer ?
#
loop_
_entity_poly.entity_id
_entity_poly.type
_entity_poly.pdbx_seq_one_letter_code
_entity_poly.pdbx_strand_id
1 'polypeptide(L)'
;MRDPDQLISLPSIIEGRKDVIKLDSVPEYDIENWDLNNEKDFKSYIKIVERSIRTSFEYRNFIGYVREYGNMDHCAILPRVNNDETFKIHIEIHHEPFTLYDIVMAVFRKRMAMREDLSEYMVAKEVMYYHYRGYVGLIPLCETVHELVHNMFIFIPCNIVFGRWNEFRKLYEPYIEMDTLVILDKIEKLSKNYDLKVVRNILDPYIVELEQPNNPDKGEILEFVKNKLNEYNASLVA
;
A
#
# COMPACT_ATOMS: atom_id res chain seq x y z
N MET A 1 4.41 0.16 -20.82
CA MET A 1 4.39 0.98 -19.59
C MET A 1 3.17 1.86 -19.73
N ARG A 2 2.14 1.66 -18.94
CA ARG A 2 0.96 2.55 -18.96
C ARG A 2 1.39 3.87 -18.32
N ASP A 3 0.89 4.95 -18.88
CA ASP A 3 1.05 6.29 -18.33
C ASP A 3 0.53 6.30 -16.88
N PRO A 4 1.34 6.70 -15.88
CA PRO A 4 0.87 6.80 -14.50
C PRO A 4 -0.27 7.80 -14.35
N ASP A 5 -0.45 8.71 -15.30
CA ASP A 5 -1.62 9.60 -15.41
C ASP A 5 -2.84 8.94 -16.07
N GLN A 6 -2.70 7.78 -16.69
CA GLN A 6 -3.83 6.89 -16.96
C GLN A 6 -4.26 6.21 -15.66
N LEU A 7 -4.77 7.06 -14.80
CA LEU A 7 -5.58 6.72 -13.67
C LEU A 7 -6.53 5.61 -14.07
N ILE A 8 -6.51 4.57 -13.28
CA ILE A 8 -7.69 3.76 -13.14
C ILE A 8 -8.79 4.76 -12.85
N SER A 9 -9.53 5.15 -13.88
CA SER A 9 -10.81 5.79 -13.65
C SER A 9 -11.63 4.70 -12.98
N LEU A 10 -11.53 4.63 -11.65
CA LEU A 10 -12.50 3.88 -10.88
C LEU A 10 -13.83 4.35 -11.43
N PRO A 11 -14.65 3.48 -12.00
CA PRO A 11 -15.92 3.93 -12.51
C PRO A 11 -16.59 4.71 -11.41
N SER A 12 -17.41 5.64 -11.80
CA SER A 12 -18.24 6.47 -10.93
C SER A 12 -19.26 5.65 -10.11
N ILE A 13 -18.83 4.50 -9.57
CA ILE A 13 -19.58 3.77 -8.53
C ILE A 13 -19.98 4.72 -7.42
N ILE A 14 -19.22 5.84 -7.26
CA ILE A 14 -19.41 6.81 -6.20
C ILE A 14 -20.39 7.91 -6.57
N GLU A 15 -20.51 8.31 -7.84
CA GLU A 15 -21.43 9.41 -8.22
C GLU A 15 -22.91 9.03 -8.08
N GLY A 16 -23.23 7.72 -8.18
CA GLY A 16 -24.60 7.22 -8.01
C GLY A 16 -24.92 6.59 -6.65
N ARG A 17 -23.94 6.41 -5.77
CA ARG A 17 -24.11 5.66 -4.52
C ARG A 17 -23.50 6.36 -3.31
N LYS A 18 -23.95 7.58 -3.02
CA LYS A 18 -23.56 8.31 -1.79
C LYS A 18 -23.88 7.55 -0.48
N ASP A 19 -24.72 6.53 -0.57
CA ASP A 19 -25.31 5.85 0.58
C ASP A 19 -24.72 4.46 0.87
N VAL A 20 -23.68 4.00 0.16
CA VAL A 20 -23.29 2.59 0.13
C VAL A 20 -21.94 2.29 0.78
N ILE A 21 -21.27 3.25 1.40
CA ILE A 21 -20.16 2.90 2.28
C ILE A 21 -20.76 2.45 3.62
N LYS A 22 -21.29 1.24 3.64
CA LYS A 22 -21.69 0.55 4.85
C LYS A 22 -20.54 -0.35 5.26
N LEU A 23 -19.83 0.04 6.30
CA LEU A 23 -18.89 -0.83 7.00
C LEU A 23 -19.72 -1.70 7.95
N ASP A 24 -20.44 -2.68 7.41
CA ASP A 24 -21.40 -3.50 8.15
C ASP A 24 -20.77 -4.38 9.26
N SER A 25 -19.44 -4.36 9.39
CA SER A 25 -18.72 -5.23 10.31
C SER A 25 -17.71 -4.53 11.22
N VAL A 26 -17.71 -3.22 11.28
CA VAL A 26 -16.83 -2.49 12.21
C VAL A 26 -17.49 -2.54 13.60
N PRO A 27 -16.90 -3.22 14.59
CA PRO A 27 -17.39 -3.13 15.95
C PRO A 27 -17.33 -1.66 16.39
N GLU A 28 -18.38 -1.17 17.01
CA GLU A 28 -18.35 0.12 17.70
C GLU A 28 -17.38 -0.01 18.88
N TYR A 29 -16.11 0.28 18.66
CA TYR A 29 -15.17 0.48 19.75
C TYR A 29 -15.40 1.87 20.32
N ASP A 30 -15.73 1.90 21.58
CA ASP A 30 -15.95 3.14 22.29
C ASP A 30 -14.61 3.88 22.45
N ILE A 31 -14.47 5.02 21.79
CA ILE A 31 -13.29 5.88 21.89
C ILE A 31 -13.04 6.33 23.33
N GLU A 32 -14.09 6.37 24.17
CA GLU A 32 -14.01 6.79 25.57
C GLU A 32 -13.06 5.88 26.39
N ASN A 33 -12.78 4.66 25.91
CA ASN A 33 -11.85 3.74 26.55
C ASN A 33 -10.38 3.95 26.19
N TRP A 34 -10.06 4.91 25.33
CA TRP A 34 -8.70 5.15 24.86
C TRP A 34 -8.16 6.50 25.35
N ASP A 35 -7.01 6.47 26.03
CA ASP A 35 -6.28 7.70 26.34
C ASP A 35 -5.49 8.15 25.10
N LEU A 36 -6.11 8.94 24.26
CA LEU A 36 -5.50 9.46 23.03
C LEU A 36 -4.30 10.40 23.26
N ASN A 37 -4.06 10.83 24.51
CA ASN A 37 -2.84 11.56 24.88
C ASN A 37 -1.69 10.61 25.17
N ASN A 38 -1.96 9.32 25.38
CA ASN A 38 -0.95 8.28 25.52
C ASN A 38 -0.58 7.78 24.12
N GLU A 39 0.69 7.95 23.73
CA GLU A 39 1.17 7.57 22.40
C GLU A 39 0.94 6.08 22.08
N LYS A 40 1.10 5.20 23.07
CA LYS A 40 0.89 3.76 22.90
C LYS A 40 -0.58 3.44 22.61
N ASP A 41 -1.50 4.04 23.38
CA ASP A 41 -2.93 3.83 23.22
C ASP A 41 -3.40 4.43 21.88
N PHE A 42 -2.93 5.62 21.55
CA PHE A 42 -3.19 6.25 20.27
C PHE A 42 -2.77 5.36 19.08
N LYS A 43 -1.51 4.88 19.07
CA LYS A 43 -1.02 3.97 18.03
C LYS A 43 -1.80 2.65 17.99
N SER A 44 -2.22 2.14 19.14
CA SER A 44 -3.01 0.92 19.22
C SER A 44 -4.41 1.13 18.64
N TYR A 45 -5.03 2.27 18.92
CA TYR A 45 -6.32 2.64 18.33
C TYR A 45 -6.24 2.73 16.79
N ILE A 46 -5.23 3.42 16.25
CA ILE A 46 -5.03 3.52 14.80
C ILE A 46 -4.87 2.14 14.15
N LYS A 47 -4.14 1.21 14.78
CA LYS A 47 -4.00 -0.18 14.30
C LYS A 47 -5.32 -0.95 14.32
N ILE A 48 -6.19 -0.68 15.30
CA ILE A 48 -7.52 -1.29 15.34
C ILE A 48 -8.35 -0.79 14.16
N VAL A 49 -8.40 0.52 13.92
CA VAL A 49 -9.11 1.10 12.77
C VAL A 49 -8.57 0.53 11.45
N GLU A 50 -7.25 0.49 11.28
CA GLU A 50 -6.62 -0.11 10.10
C GLU A 50 -7.07 -1.57 9.90
N ARG A 51 -7.02 -2.38 10.97
CA ARG A 51 -7.44 -3.79 10.93
C ARG A 51 -8.91 -3.93 10.56
N SER A 52 -9.77 -3.10 11.12
CA SER A 52 -11.20 -3.10 10.82
C SER A 52 -11.46 -2.80 9.35
N ILE A 53 -10.76 -1.83 8.77
CA ILE A 53 -10.84 -1.54 7.35
C ILE A 53 -10.42 -2.77 6.54
N ARG A 54 -9.23 -3.35 6.80
CA ARG A 54 -8.71 -4.51 6.05
C ARG A 54 -9.63 -5.72 6.09
N THR A 55 -10.34 -5.93 7.20
CA THR A 55 -11.26 -7.06 7.39
C THR A 55 -12.69 -6.76 6.93
N SER A 56 -13.01 -5.52 6.61
CA SER A 56 -14.35 -5.13 6.18
C SER A 56 -14.74 -5.73 4.82
N PHE A 57 -16.03 -5.95 4.64
CA PHE A 57 -16.58 -6.39 3.35
C PHE A 57 -16.32 -5.33 2.26
N GLU A 58 -16.43 -4.07 2.62
CA GLU A 58 -16.22 -2.92 1.73
C GLU A 58 -14.81 -2.90 1.15
N TYR A 59 -13.79 -3.08 2.00
CA TYR A 59 -12.40 -3.10 1.54
C TYR A 59 -12.11 -4.31 0.64
N ARG A 60 -12.65 -5.49 1.00
CA ARG A 60 -12.50 -6.69 0.16
C ARG A 60 -13.12 -6.51 -1.22
N ASN A 61 -14.30 -5.89 -1.29
CA ASN A 61 -14.94 -5.56 -2.57
C ASN A 61 -14.13 -4.56 -3.38
N PHE A 62 -13.57 -3.54 -2.72
CA PHE A 62 -12.68 -2.58 -3.36
C PHE A 62 -11.43 -3.29 -3.93
N ILE A 63 -10.77 -4.17 -3.18
CA ILE A 63 -9.60 -4.93 -3.66
C ILE A 63 -9.99 -5.86 -4.82
N GLY A 64 -11.12 -6.56 -4.74
CA GLY A 64 -11.65 -7.35 -5.85
C GLY A 64 -11.85 -6.51 -7.12
N TYR A 65 -12.43 -5.33 -6.93
CA TYR A 65 -12.66 -4.39 -8.02
C TYR A 65 -11.35 -3.89 -8.68
N VAL A 66 -10.35 -3.47 -7.90
CA VAL A 66 -9.09 -2.98 -8.47
C VAL A 66 -8.29 -4.10 -9.16
N ARG A 67 -8.43 -5.34 -8.71
CA ARG A 67 -7.86 -6.52 -9.41
C ARG A 67 -8.52 -6.73 -10.77
N GLU A 68 -9.84 -6.77 -10.81
CA GLU A 68 -10.62 -7.09 -12.01
C GLU A 68 -10.55 -5.97 -13.06
N TYR A 69 -10.83 -4.73 -12.64
CA TYR A 69 -10.92 -3.58 -13.55
C TYR A 69 -9.66 -2.73 -13.62
N GLY A 70 -8.81 -2.81 -12.59
CA GLY A 70 -7.52 -2.13 -12.52
C GLY A 70 -6.37 -2.89 -13.17
N ASN A 71 -6.60 -4.13 -13.61
CA ASN A 71 -5.55 -5.00 -14.17
C ASN A 71 -4.41 -5.23 -13.17
N MET A 72 -4.74 -5.39 -11.88
CA MET A 72 -3.78 -5.60 -10.79
C MET A 72 -3.68 -7.08 -10.41
N ASP A 73 -3.65 -7.95 -11.39
CA ASP A 73 -3.54 -9.41 -11.27
C ASP A 73 -2.12 -9.93 -11.49
N HIS A 74 -1.18 -9.03 -11.80
CA HIS A 74 0.23 -9.36 -12.04
C HIS A 74 1.16 -8.41 -11.26
N CYS A 75 2.37 -8.88 -10.94
CA CYS A 75 3.35 -8.09 -10.22
C CYS A 75 3.83 -6.88 -11.04
N ALA A 76 3.76 -5.68 -10.49
CA ALA A 76 4.20 -4.46 -11.18
C ALA A 76 5.72 -4.43 -11.42
N ILE A 77 6.50 -5.04 -10.55
CA ILE A 77 7.96 -5.16 -10.71
C ILE A 77 8.29 -6.26 -11.71
N LEU A 78 7.61 -7.40 -11.65
CA LEU A 78 7.83 -8.59 -12.48
C LEU A 78 6.57 -8.91 -13.30
N PRO A 79 6.30 -8.21 -14.42
CA PRO A 79 5.01 -8.29 -15.12
C PRO A 79 4.63 -9.68 -15.65
N ARG A 80 5.60 -10.61 -15.75
CA ARG A 80 5.33 -12.00 -16.13
C ARG A 80 4.79 -12.85 -14.98
N VAL A 81 4.88 -12.35 -13.74
CA VAL A 81 4.39 -13.03 -12.54
C VAL A 81 2.96 -12.58 -12.27
N ASN A 82 2.04 -13.50 -12.36
CA ASN A 82 0.61 -13.30 -12.13
C ASN A 82 0.08 -14.30 -11.10
N ASN A 83 -1.16 -14.13 -10.68
CA ASN A 83 -1.84 -15.13 -9.85
C ASN A 83 -1.84 -16.48 -10.57
N ASP A 84 -1.24 -17.49 -9.95
CA ASP A 84 -1.18 -18.85 -10.45
C ASP A 84 -1.46 -19.85 -9.33
N GLU A 85 -2.60 -20.52 -9.41
CA GLU A 85 -3.01 -21.53 -8.42
C GLU A 85 -2.10 -22.76 -8.45
N THR A 86 -1.51 -23.08 -9.61
CA THR A 86 -0.63 -24.24 -9.78
C THR A 86 0.67 -24.06 -9.00
N PHE A 87 1.25 -22.86 -9.08
CA PHE A 87 2.47 -22.50 -8.37
C PHE A 87 2.23 -21.79 -7.03
N LYS A 88 0.94 -21.59 -6.65
CA LYS A 88 0.55 -20.86 -5.43
C LYS A 88 1.10 -19.44 -5.37
N ILE A 89 1.26 -18.81 -6.52
CA ILE A 89 1.67 -17.40 -6.61
C ILE A 89 0.47 -16.53 -6.29
N HIS A 90 0.60 -15.65 -5.33
CA HIS A 90 -0.42 -14.68 -4.95
C HIS A 90 0.08 -13.26 -5.20
N ILE A 91 -0.75 -12.47 -5.87
CA ILE A 91 -0.50 -11.04 -6.03
C ILE A 91 -1.23 -10.29 -4.93
N GLU A 92 -0.48 -9.54 -4.14
CA GLU A 92 -0.98 -8.68 -3.08
C GLU A 92 -1.09 -7.23 -3.57
N ILE A 93 -2.12 -6.53 -3.13
CA ILE A 93 -2.26 -5.10 -3.39
C ILE A 93 -1.64 -4.35 -2.21
N HIS A 94 -0.47 -3.78 -2.45
CA HIS A 94 0.29 -3.01 -1.48
C HIS A 94 -0.06 -1.52 -1.58
N HIS A 95 -0.14 -0.83 -0.44
CA HIS A 95 -0.31 0.62 -0.38
C HIS A 95 1.06 1.30 -0.46
N GLU A 96 1.21 2.25 -1.40
CA GLU A 96 2.43 3.01 -1.63
C GLU A 96 2.07 4.39 -2.20
N PRO A 97 2.70 5.51 -1.84
CA PRO A 97 3.83 5.62 -0.89
C PRO A 97 3.37 5.75 0.58
N PHE A 98 2.08 5.82 0.84
CA PHE A 98 1.50 5.84 2.18
C PHE A 98 0.91 4.49 2.49
N THR A 99 1.32 3.88 3.58
CA THR A 99 0.69 2.65 4.08
C THR A 99 -0.76 2.93 4.48
N LEU A 100 -1.59 1.89 4.59
CA LEU A 100 -2.95 2.08 5.11
C LEU A 100 -2.94 2.66 6.53
N TYR A 101 -1.93 2.30 7.34
CA TYR A 101 -1.72 2.89 8.65
C TYR A 101 -1.49 4.41 8.58
N ASP A 102 -0.63 4.89 7.67
CA ASP A 102 -0.35 6.32 7.48
C ASP A 102 -1.60 7.09 7.04
N ILE A 103 -2.39 6.48 6.15
CA ILE A 103 -3.66 7.06 5.67
C ILE A 103 -4.65 7.20 6.83
N VAL A 104 -4.84 6.14 7.61
CA VAL A 104 -5.73 6.15 8.79
C VAL A 104 -5.27 7.20 9.80
N MET A 105 -3.96 7.25 10.08
CA MET A 105 -3.34 8.21 11.00
C MET A 105 -3.59 9.66 10.56
N ALA A 106 -3.36 9.95 9.29
CA ALA A 106 -3.54 11.30 8.74
C ALA A 106 -5.02 11.74 8.79
N VAL A 107 -5.93 10.83 8.40
CA VAL A 107 -7.39 11.09 8.48
C VAL A 107 -7.81 11.33 9.92
N PHE A 108 -7.38 10.48 10.86
CA PHE A 108 -7.70 10.65 12.27
C PHE A 108 -7.20 11.99 12.82
N ARG A 109 -5.94 12.33 12.57
CA ARG A 109 -5.35 13.61 13.04
C ARG A 109 -6.08 14.83 12.48
N LYS A 110 -6.46 14.79 11.19
CA LYS A 110 -7.25 15.89 10.60
C LYS A 110 -8.60 16.03 11.30
N ARG A 111 -9.34 14.92 11.47
CA ARG A 111 -10.64 14.93 12.14
C ARG A 111 -10.52 15.44 13.56
N MET A 112 -9.49 15.02 14.30
CA MET A 112 -9.20 15.52 15.65
C MET A 112 -8.95 17.04 15.65
N ALA A 113 -8.13 17.55 14.73
CA ALA A 113 -7.83 18.97 14.60
C ALA A 113 -9.06 19.80 14.25
N MET A 114 -9.98 19.23 13.44
CA MET A 114 -11.24 19.86 13.03
C MET A 114 -12.37 19.64 14.04
N ARG A 115 -12.13 18.91 15.13
CA ARG A 115 -13.15 18.55 16.14
C ARG A 115 -14.34 17.79 15.55
N GLU A 116 -14.07 16.94 14.56
CA GLU A 116 -15.07 16.07 13.96
C GLU A 116 -15.21 14.76 14.75
N ASP A 117 -16.24 13.96 14.42
CA ASP A 117 -16.46 12.66 15.01
C ASP A 117 -15.25 11.73 14.74
N LEU A 118 -14.66 11.20 15.82
CA LEU A 118 -13.47 10.35 15.82
C LEU A 118 -13.80 8.86 15.92
N SER A 119 -15.10 8.49 15.85
CA SER A 119 -15.48 7.09 15.90
C SER A 119 -14.75 6.30 14.81
N GLU A 120 -14.45 5.04 15.13
CA GLU A 120 -13.78 4.10 14.22
C GLU A 120 -14.51 4.05 12.86
N TYR A 121 -15.85 4.02 12.90
CA TYR A 121 -16.68 4.03 11.72
C TYR A 121 -16.45 5.27 10.83
N MET A 122 -16.41 6.46 11.41
CA MET A 122 -16.27 7.70 10.65
C MET A 122 -14.89 7.86 10.05
N VAL A 123 -13.84 7.44 10.78
CA VAL A 123 -12.47 7.41 10.26
C VAL A 123 -12.36 6.39 9.12
N ALA A 124 -12.84 5.18 9.31
CA ALA A 124 -12.81 4.14 8.30
C ALA A 124 -13.61 4.53 7.04
N LYS A 125 -14.77 5.15 7.21
CA LYS A 125 -15.60 5.68 6.11
C LYS A 125 -14.85 6.72 5.27
N GLU A 126 -14.16 7.65 5.93
CA GLU A 126 -13.39 8.70 5.23
C GLU A 126 -12.16 8.07 4.50
N VAL A 127 -11.49 7.11 5.13
CA VAL A 127 -10.40 6.35 4.48
C VAL A 127 -10.90 5.63 3.24
N MET A 128 -12.01 4.90 3.33
CA MET A 128 -12.61 4.22 2.17
C MET A 128 -13.08 5.20 1.09
N TYR A 129 -13.57 6.36 1.46
CA TYR A 129 -13.90 7.42 0.49
C TYR A 129 -12.69 7.78 -0.38
N TYR A 130 -11.48 7.93 0.20
CA TYR A 130 -10.27 8.22 -0.58
C TYR A 130 -9.80 7.04 -1.43
N HIS A 131 -10.03 5.80 -1.00
CA HIS A 131 -9.81 4.63 -1.85
C HIS A 131 -10.68 4.71 -3.11
N TYR A 132 -11.97 4.94 -2.96
CA TYR A 132 -12.90 5.07 -4.10
C TYR A 132 -12.63 6.29 -4.97
N ARG A 133 -12.08 7.35 -4.42
CA ARG A 133 -11.64 8.52 -5.21
C ARG A 133 -10.34 8.28 -5.96
N GLY A 134 -9.68 7.16 -5.73
CA GLY A 134 -8.37 6.87 -6.30
C GLY A 134 -7.28 7.83 -5.79
N TYR A 135 -7.44 8.37 -4.56
CA TYR A 135 -6.46 9.28 -3.92
C TYR A 135 -5.44 8.52 -3.09
N VAL A 136 -5.59 7.21 -2.96
CA VAL A 136 -4.59 6.33 -2.36
C VAL A 136 -3.71 5.72 -3.43
N GLY A 137 -2.44 5.52 -3.13
CA GLY A 137 -1.53 4.84 -4.02
C GLY A 137 -1.56 3.33 -3.77
N LEU A 138 -1.62 2.56 -4.85
CA LEU A 138 -1.67 1.10 -4.82
C LEU A 138 -0.68 0.52 -5.82
N ILE A 139 -0.11 -0.64 -5.50
CA ILE A 139 0.76 -1.38 -6.39
C ILE A 139 0.58 -2.89 -6.18
N PRO A 140 0.37 -3.68 -7.25
CA PRO A 140 0.31 -5.14 -7.15
C PRO A 140 1.72 -5.74 -7.09
N LEU A 141 1.98 -6.57 -6.09
CA LEU A 141 3.27 -7.22 -5.86
C LEU A 141 3.07 -8.72 -5.60
N CYS A 142 3.95 -9.58 -6.10
CA CYS A 142 4.02 -10.96 -5.61
C CYS A 142 4.64 -11.01 -4.22
N GLU A 143 4.42 -12.11 -3.49
CA GLU A 143 4.78 -12.25 -2.08
C GLU A 143 6.26 -11.94 -1.81
N THR A 144 7.16 -12.51 -2.61
CA THR A 144 8.61 -12.27 -2.46
C THR A 144 8.98 -10.80 -2.67
N VAL A 145 8.45 -10.15 -3.70
CA VAL A 145 8.71 -8.72 -3.95
C VAL A 145 8.13 -7.87 -2.83
N HIS A 146 6.93 -8.18 -2.35
CA HIS A 146 6.29 -7.52 -1.23
C HIS A 146 7.15 -7.60 0.05
N GLU A 147 7.68 -8.79 0.36
CA GLU A 147 8.62 -8.99 1.49
C GLU A 147 9.91 -8.16 1.31
N LEU A 148 10.50 -8.14 0.12
CA LEU A 148 11.71 -7.38 -0.17
C LEU A 148 11.49 -5.86 -0.07
N VAL A 149 10.31 -5.38 -0.44
CA VAL A 149 9.91 -3.97 -0.26
C VAL A 149 9.78 -3.63 1.23
N HIS A 150 9.05 -4.45 2.00
CA HIS A 150 8.90 -4.22 3.45
C HIS A 150 10.24 -4.23 4.20
N ASN A 151 11.20 -5.04 3.73
CA ASN A 151 12.54 -5.11 4.30
C ASN A 151 13.52 -4.09 3.68
N MET A 152 13.02 -3.14 2.86
CA MET A 152 13.79 -2.05 2.24
C MET A 152 14.92 -2.50 1.30
N PHE A 153 14.85 -3.71 0.76
CA PHE A 153 15.76 -4.16 -0.32
C PHE A 153 15.35 -3.63 -1.69
N ILE A 154 14.05 -3.39 -1.90
CA ILE A 154 13.50 -2.81 -3.13
C ILE A 154 12.76 -1.52 -2.77
N PHE A 155 13.05 -0.46 -3.52
CA PHE A 155 12.28 0.77 -3.48
C PHE A 155 11.24 0.77 -4.58
N ILE A 156 10.05 1.28 -4.29
CA ILE A 156 8.99 1.44 -5.28
C ILE A 156 9.07 2.86 -5.83
N PRO A 157 9.44 3.04 -7.11
CA PRO A 157 9.41 4.36 -7.71
C PRO A 157 7.97 4.88 -7.79
N CYS A 158 7.77 6.13 -7.38
CA CYS A 158 6.44 6.74 -7.35
C CYS A 158 5.73 6.76 -8.70
N ASN A 159 6.47 6.69 -9.81
CA ASN A 159 5.93 6.70 -11.18
C ASN A 159 5.31 5.38 -11.64
N ILE A 160 5.43 4.30 -10.84
CA ILE A 160 4.76 3.02 -11.12
C ILE A 160 3.61 2.75 -10.14
N VAL A 161 3.38 3.64 -9.18
CA VAL A 161 2.27 3.56 -8.23
C VAL A 161 0.99 3.98 -8.92
N PHE A 162 -0.04 3.18 -8.79
CA PHE A 162 -1.37 3.46 -9.32
C PHE A 162 -2.15 4.35 -8.35
N GLY A 163 -2.90 5.31 -8.88
CA GLY A 163 -3.70 6.23 -8.07
C GLY A 163 -3.09 7.64 -7.96
N ARG A 164 -3.92 8.58 -7.51
CA ARG A 164 -3.57 9.99 -7.34
C ARG A 164 -3.13 10.28 -5.90
N TRP A 165 -2.20 9.52 -5.38
CA TRP A 165 -1.71 9.63 -4.00
C TRP A 165 -1.18 11.05 -3.67
N ASN A 166 -0.70 11.79 -4.67
CA ASN A 166 -0.30 13.20 -4.53
C ASN A 166 -1.49 14.10 -4.16
N GLU A 167 -2.73 13.78 -4.54
CA GLU A 167 -3.92 14.51 -4.09
C GLU A 167 -4.19 14.25 -2.60
N PHE A 168 -3.99 13.01 -2.12
CA PHE A 168 -4.04 12.73 -0.69
C PHE A 168 -2.96 13.51 0.06
N ARG A 169 -1.69 13.47 -0.43
CA ARG A 169 -0.60 14.28 0.16
C ARG A 169 -1.01 15.74 0.31
N LYS A 170 -1.47 16.40 -0.76
CA LYS A 170 -1.88 17.81 -0.72
C LYS A 170 -2.96 18.10 0.32
N LEU A 171 -3.93 17.21 0.47
CA LEU A 171 -5.04 17.37 1.40
C LEU A 171 -4.65 17.12 2.86
N TYR A 172 -3.68 16.26 3.09
CA TYR A 172 -3.36 15.73 4.41
C TYR A 172 -1.94 16.03 4.88
N GLU A 173 -1.10 16.72 4.09
CA GLU A 173 0.31 16.98 4.43
C GLU A 173 0.52 17.50 5.87
N PRO A 174 -0.30 18.43 6.41
CA PRO A 174 -0.14 18.88 7.79
C PRO A 174 -0.43 17.82 8.87
N TYR A 175 -1.02 16.69 8.47
CA TYR A 175 -1.47 15.61 9.36
C TYR A 175 -0.68 14.32 9.17
N ILE A 176 0.15 14.25 8.12
CA ILE A 176 1.08 13.13 7.88
C ILE A 176 2.28 13.28 8.83
N GLU A 177 2.79 12.16 9.30
CA GLU A 177 3.99 12.17 10.15
C GLU A 177 5.20 12.73 9.38
N MET A 178 6.01 13.54 10.06
CA MET A 178 7.18 14.16 9.43
C MET A 178 8.15 13.10 8.90
N ASP A 179 8.35 12.01 9.63
CA ASP A 179 9.23 10.92 9.20
C ASP A 179 8.74 10.27 7.90
N THR A 180 7.42 10.09 7.74
CA THR A 180 6.81 9.59 6.51
C THR A 180 7.06 10.55 5.34
N LEU A 181 6.92 11.86 5.55
CA LEU A 181 7.21 12.86 4.52
C LEU A 181 8.69 12.89 4.13
N VAL A 182 9.59 12.76 5.10
CA VAL A 182 11.04 12.69 4.84
C VAL A 182 11.40 11.44 4.03
N ILE A 183 10.78 10.30 4.34
CA ILE A 183 10.98 9.06 3.58
C ILE A 183 10.44 9.23 2.16
N LEU A 184 9.26 9.80 1.99
CA LEU A 184 8.68 10.06 0.68
C LEU A 184 9.57 10.95 -0.19
N ASP A 185 10.08 12.05 0.36
CA ASP A 185 11.01 12.94 -0.35
C ASP A 185 12.32 12.23 -0.78
N LYS A 186 12.78 11.27 0.03
CA LYS A 186 13.92 10.41 -0.35
C LYS A 186 13.57 9.47 -1.49
N ILE A 187 12.40 8.80 -1.42
CA ILE A 187 11.91 7.91 -2.47
C ILE A 187 11.76 8.67 -3.77
N GLU A 188 11.16 9.87 -3.76
CA GLU A 188 11.00 10.71 -4.96
C GLU A 188 12.36 11.09 -5.59
N LYS A 189 13.37 11.38 -4.76
CA LYS A 189 14.73 11.66 -5.23
C LYS A 189 15.40 10.43 -5.83
N LEU A 190 15.33 9.29 -5.14
CA LEU A 190 15.92 8.03 -5.60
C LEU A 190 15.23 7.52 -6.87
N SER A 191 13.93 7.71 -6.99
CA SER A 191 13.13 7.28 -8.16
C SER A 191 13.66 7.84 -9.49
N LYS A 192 14.39 8.95 -9.48
CA LYS A 192 14.96 9.54 -10.68
C LYS A 192 16.09 8.70 -11.28
N ASN A 193 16.83 7.98 -10.45
CA ASN A 193 17.98 7.18 -10.83
C ASN A 193 17.76 5.69 -10.68
N TYR A 194 16.60 5.27 -10.16
CA TYR A 194 16.28 3.88 -9.89
C TYR A 194 15.82 3.17 -11.16
N ASP A 195 16.63 2.22 -11.62
CA ASP A 195 16.31 1.43 -12.81
C ASP A 195 15.69 0.09 -12.43
N LEU A 196 14.39 -0.03 -12.60
CA LEU A 196 13.65 -1.27 -12.38
C LEU A 196 14.10 -2.43 -13.26
N LYS A 197 14.77 -2.17 -14.40
CA LYS A 197 15.33 -3.24 -15.24
C LYS A 197 16.45 -3.97 -14.51
N VAL A 198 17.27 -3.25 -13.74
CA VAL A 198 18.32 -3.87 -12.93
C VAL A 198 17.69 -4.78 -11.87
N VAL A 199 16.69 -4.29 -11.15
CA VAL A 199 15.95 -5.07 -10.15
C VAL A 199 15.31 -6.32 -10.76
N ARG A 200 14.67 -6.17 -11.92
CA ARG A 200 14.09 -7.29 -12.67
C ARG A 200 15.14 -8.32 -13.04
N ASN A 201 16.26 -7.89 -13.59
CA ASN A 201 17.34 -8.80 -13.98
C ASN A 201 17.94 -9.58 -12.80
N ILE A 202 17.91 -9.00 -11.59
CA ILE A 202 18.33 -9.69 -10.37
C ILE A 202 17.30 -10.74 -9.94
N LEU A 203 16.02 -10.42 -10.01
CA LEU A 203 14.93 -11.25 -9.49
C LEU A 203 14.45 -12.34 -10.48
N ASP A 204 14.34 -11.96 -11.77
CA ASP A 204 13.72 -12.79 -12.80
C ASP A 204 14.25 -14.23 -12.88
N PRO A 205 15.56 -14.49 -12.72
CA PRO A 205 16.08 -15.87 -12.78
C PRO A 205 15.58 -16.76 -11.64
N TYR A 206 15.18 -16.20 -10.53
CA TYR A 206 14.93 -16.92 -9.26
C TYR A 206 13.49 -16.83 -8.76
N ILE A 207 12.64 -16.03 -9.42
CA ILE A 207 11.32 -15.71 -8.83
C ILE A 207 10.43 -16.94 -8.72
N VAL A 208 10.51 -17.88 -9.64
CA VAL A 208 9.69 -19.09 -9.60
C VAL A 208 10.05 -19.94 -8.39
N GLU A 209 11.35 -20.10 -8.11
CA GLU A 209 11.85 -20.82 -6.95
C GLU A 209 11.53 -20.10 -5.64
N LEU A 210 11.59 -18.78 -5.65
CA LEU A 210 11.28 -17.96 -4.47
C LEU A 210 9.79 -17.95 -4.11
N GLU A 211 8.90 -18.02 -5.09
CA GLU A 211 7.45 -18.10 -4.85
C GLU A 211 7.00 -19.50 -4.42
N GLN A 212 7.82 -20.54 -4.57
CA GLN A 212 7.47 -21.87 -4.11
C GLN A 212 7.60 -21.99 -2.59
N PRO A 213 6.49 -22.27 -1.85
CA PRO A 213 6.50 -22.23 -0.39
C PRO A 213 7.35 -23.32 0.27
N ASN A 214 7.63 -24.44 -0.44
CA ASN A 214 8.35 -25.59 0.08
C ASN A 214 9.72 -25.80 -0.60
N ASN A 215 10.25 -24.79 -1.28
CA ASN A 215 11.57 -24.91 -1.87
C ASN A 215 12.65 -24.93 -0.77
N PRO A 216 13.44 -26.03 -0.64
CA PRO A 216 14.47 -26.12 0.39
C PRO A 216 15.57 -25.07 0.23
N ASP A 217 15.84 -24.61 -0.98
CA ASP A 217 16.91 -23.66 -1.30
C ASP A 217 16.44 -22.21 -1.23
N LYS A 218 15.15 -21.96 -0.92
CA LYS A 218 14.53 -20.61 -0.87
C LYS A 218 15.36 -19.65 -0.03
N GLY A 219 15.85 -20.08 1.13
CA GLY A 219 16.64 -19.24 2.03
C GLY A 219 17.96 -18.77 1.43
N GLU A 220 18.71 -19.67 0.79
CA GLU A 220 19.99 -19.35 0.15
C GLU A 220 19.80 -18.45 -1.07
N ILE A 221 18.80 -18.73 -1.89
CA ILE A 221 18.45 -17.92 -3.06
C ILE A 221 18.06 -16.51 -2.63
N LEU A 222 17.21 -16.40 -1.60
CA LEU A 222 16.75 -15.10 -1.09
C LEU A 222 17.92 -14.27 -0.55
N GLU A 223 18.87 -14.89 0.16
CA GLU A 223 20.04 -14.19 0.68
C GLU A 223 20.96 -13.71 -0.46
N PHE A 224 21.17 -14.54 -1.48
CA PHE A 224 21.89 -14.12 -2.68
C PHE A 224 21.24 -12.92 -3.36
N VAL A 225 19.92 -12.95 -3.56
CA VAL A 225 19.14 -11.85 -4.16
C VAL A 225 19.26 -10.57 -3.31
N LYS A 226 19.11 -10.67 -2.00
CA LYS A 226 19.26 -9.53 -1.06
C LYS A 226 20.65 -8.88 -1.19
N ASN A 227 21.70 -9.69 -1.28
CA ASN A 227 23.07 -9.18 -1.44
C ASN A 227 23.23 -8.40 -2.76
N LYS A 228 22.67 -8.92 -3.88
CA LYS A 228 22.71 -8.23 -5.16
C LYS A 228 21.91 -6.92 -5.16
N LEU A 229 20.75 -6.90 -4.52
CA LEU A 229 19.95 -5.69 -4.36
C LEU A 229 20.69 -4.64 -3.51
N ASN A 230 21.37 -5.06 -2.43
CA ASN A 230 22.18 -4.16 -1.62
C ASN A 230 23.35 -3.56 -2.39
N GLU A 231 24.07 -4.36 -3.22
CA GLU A 231 25.12 -3.86 -4.11
C GLU A 231 24.57 -2.78 -5.06
N TYR A 232 23.40 -3.04 -5.66
CA TYR A 232 22.74 -2.06 -6.52
C TYR A 232 22.34 -0.80 -5.77
N ASN A 233 21.68 -0.93 -4.62
CA ASN A 233 21.24 0.21 -3.82
C ASN A 233 22.42 1.08 -3.35
N ALA A 234 23.55 0.46 -2.98
CA ALA A 234 24.75 1.18 -2.63
C ALA A 234 25.31 2.02 -3.80
N SER A 235 25.18 1.53 -5.03
CA SER A 235 25.61 2.24 -6.24
C SER A 235 24.77 3.49 -6.56
N LEU A 236 23.55 3.60 -6.01
CA LEU A 236 22.66 4.76 -6.25
C LEU A 236 23.02 5.95 -5.34
N VAL A 237 23.77 5.70 -4.27
CA VAL A 237 24.09 6.70 -3.24
C VAL A 237 25.54 7.18 -3.37
N ALA A 238 26.36 6.45 -4.15
CA ALA A 238 27.75 6.80 -4.45
C ALA A 238 27.83 7.85 -5.56
#